data_4dc432c4ed8c52e6ab5eaaf54f4b0358
#
_entry.id   4dc432c4ed8c52e6ab5eaaf54f4b0358
#
_cell.length_a   1.000
_cell.length_b   1.000
_cell.length_c   1.000
_cell.angle_alpha   90.00
_cell.angle_beta   90.00
_cell.angle_gamma   90.00
#
_symmetry.space_group_name_H-M   'P 1'
#
loop_
_entity.id
_entity.type
_entity.pdbx_description
1 polymer ?
#
loop_
_entity_poly.entity_id
_entity_poly.type
_entity_poly.pdbx_seq_one_letter_code
_entity_poly.pdbx_strand_id
1 'polypeptide(L)'
;MNRITELFRIQYPIISGGMIWCSGWRLASAVSNNGGLGLLGAGSMHPETLEEHIRKMHQATDKPWGINVPLLYPEMDRIIEIILREKVKIVFTSAGSPKKWTPLLQKNEIKVVHDYEIGRASCRERV
;
A
#
# COMPACT_ATOMS: atom_id res chain seq x y z
N MET A 1 15.34 -5.59 17.19
CA MET A 1 14.77 -5.15 15.90
C MET A 1 14.66 -6.36 14.97
N ASN A 2 13.66 -6.38 14.13
CA ASN A 2 13.51 -7.43 13.12
C ASN A 2 13.55 -6.84 11.71
N ARG A 3 13.58 -7.71 10.71
CA ARG A 3 13.73 -7.29 9.30
C ARG A 3 12.58 -6.39 8.81
N ILE A 4 11.37 -6.58 9.34
CA ILE A 4 10.19 -5.79 8.95
C ILE A 4 10.30 -4.38 9.51
N THR A 5 10.65 -4.23 10.79
CA THR A 5 10.81 -2.91 11.40
C THR A 5 11.94 -2.11 10.76
N GLU A 6 13.02 -2.79 10.38
CA GLU A 6 14.15 -2.16 9.67
C GLU A 6 13.76 -1.76 8.25
N LEU A 7 13.08 -2.64 7.52
CA LEU A 7 12.68 -2.40 6.13
C LEU A 7 11.77 -1.17 5.98
N PHE A 8 10.77 -1.05 6.84
CA PHE A 8 9.80 0.02 6.78
C PHE A 8 10.08 1.18 7.74
N ARG A 9 11.10 1.07 8.59
CA ARG A 9 11.45 2.06 9.61
C ARG A 9 10.29 2.34 10.57
N ILE A 10 9.63 1.28 11.01
CA ILE A 10 8.52 1.31 11.97
C ILE A 10 8.95 0.73 13.30
N GLN A 11 8.24 1.08 14.37
CA GLN A 11 8.57 0.65 15.72
C GLN A 11 8.15 -0.80 15.99
N TYR A 12 6.96 -1.18 15.53
CA TYR A 12 6.40 -2.51 15.71
C TYR A 12 6.18 -3.21 14.36
N PRO A 13 6.39 -4.52 14.25
CA PRO A 13 6.19 -5.25 13.01
C PRO A 13 4.69 -5.52 12.74
N ILE A 14 3.90 -4.47 12.74
CA ILE A 14 2.45 -4.50 12.56
C ILE A 14 2.10 -3.67 11.35
N ILE A 15 1.39 -4.29 10.41
CA ILE A 15 0.94 -3.65 9.18
C ILE A 15 -0.58 -3.73 9.13
N SER A 16 -1.24 -2.56 9.05
CA SER A 16 -2.69 -2.50 8.86
C SER A 16 -3.01 -2.71 7.39
N GLY A 17 -3.78 -3.74 7.08
CA GLY A 17 -4.17 -4.04 5.70
C GLY A 17 -4.99 -2.93 5.05
N GLY A 18 -4.89 -2.80 3.73
CA GLY A 18 -5.67 -1.88 2.93
C GLY A 18 -7.07 -2.41 2.68
N MET A 19 -7.97 -2.24 3.61
CA MET A 19 -9.34 -2.76 3.55
C MET A 19 -10.25 -1.85 2.74
N ILE A 20 -11.05 -2.47 1.86
CA ILE A 20 -12.07 -1.77 1.07
C ILE A 20 -13.05 -1.05 2.00
N TRP A 21 -13.35 0.22 1.72
CA TRP A 21 -14.26 1.11 2.44
C TRP A 21 -13.83 1.48 3.87
N CYS A 22 -12.82 0.82 4.43
CA CYS A 22 -12.43 0.97 5.84
C CYS A 22 -11.08 1.67 6.03
N SER A 23 -10.12 1.48 5.13
CA SER A 23 -8.76 1.98 5.29
C SER A 23 -8.54 3.31 4.57
N GLY A 24 -9.14 4.37 5.11
CA GLY A 24 -8.86 5.74 4.71
C GLY A 24 -7.69 6.35 5.47
N TRP A 25 -7.45 7.64 5.26
CA TRP A 25 -6.32 8.35 5.87
C TRP A 25 -6.37 8.40 7.40
N ARG A 26 -7.57 8.41 7.98
CA ARG A 26 -7.73 8.48 9.45
C ARG A 26 -7.18 7.23 10.12
N LEU A 27 -7.58 6.05 9.65
CA LEU A 27 -7.08 4.79 10.19
C LEU A 27 -5.60 4.61 9.88
N ALA A 28 -5.20 4.83 8.64
CA ALA A 28 -3.82 4.64 8.22
C ALA A 28 -2.85 5.56 8.99
N SER A 29 -3.19 6.84 9.16
CA SER A 29 -2.35 7.76 9.93
C SER A 29 -2.31 7.40 11.42
N ALA A 30 -3.42 6.94 11.99
CA ALA A 30 -3.46 6.51 13.39
C ALA A 30 -2.53 5.31 13.62
N VAL A 31 -2.54 4.33 12.73
CA VAL A 31 -1.63 3.18 12.80
C VAL A 31 -0.17 3.62 12.68
N SER A 32 0.14 4.44 11.70
CA SER A 32 1.51 4.94 11.49
C SER A 32 2.01 5.78 12.66
N ASN A 33 1.19 6.65 13.21
CA ASN A 33 1.55 7.48 14.36
C ASN A 33 1.76 6.67 15.64
N ASN A 34 1.22 5.47 15.72
CA ASN A 34 1.38 4.57 16.86
C ASN A 34 2.44 3.47 16.64
N GLY A 35 3.28 3.61 15.66
CA GLY A 35 4.46 2.76 15.47
C GLY A 35 4.29 1.58 14.53
N GLY A 36 3.12 1.39 13.91
CA GLY A 36 2.90 0.41 12.86
C GLY A 36 3.05 1.00 11.46
N LEU A 37 2.67 0.24 10.46
CA LEU A 37 2.58 0.71 9.07
C LEU A 37 1.12 0.77 8.65
N GLY A 38 0.59 1.98 8.48
CA GLY A 38 -0.76 2.20 7.95
C GLY A 38 -0.79 2.12 6.44
N LEU A 39 -1.79 1.46 5.88
CA LEU A 39 -2.00 1.37 4.43
C LEU A 39 -3.35 1.97 4.04
N LEU A 40 -3.33 2.82 3.02
CA LEU A 40 -4.56 3.25 2.35
C LEU A 40 -5.08 2.13 1.45
N GLY A 41 -6.37 1.87 1.49
CA GLY A 41 -7.02 0.88 0.63
C GLY A 41 -7.49 1.51 -0.68
N ALA A 42 -6.68 1.49 -1.72
CA ALA A 42 -6.99 2.15 -2.99
C ALA A 42 -8.07 1.44 -3.81
N GLY A 43 -8.35 0.17 -3.52
CA GLY A 43 -9.29 -0.62 -4.31
C GLY A 43 -10.74 -0.13 -4.33
N SER A 44 -11.14 0.68 -3.35
CA SER A 44 -12.47 1.27 -3.25
C SER A 44 -12.49 2.76 -3.57
N MET A 45 -11.37 3.34 -3.97
CA MET A 45 -11.24 4.77 -4.19
C MET A 45 -11.14 5.09 -5.68
N HIS A 46 -11.88 6.08 -6.14
CA HIS A 46 -11.59 6.72 -7.41
C HIS A 46 -10.24 7.45 -7.34
N PRO A 47 -9.55 7.67 -8.48
CA PRO A 47 -8.25 8.33 -8.46
C PRO A 47 -8.24 9.67 -7.72
N GLU A 48 -9.26 10.48 -7.90
CA GLU A 48 -9.38 11.78 -7.22
C GLU A 48 -9.51 11.64 -5.70
N THR A 49 -10.26 10.64 -5.25
CA THR A 49 -10.43 10.33 -3.83
C THR A 49 -9.12 9.84 -3.23
N LEU A 50 -8.41 8.97 -3.94
CA LEU A 50 -7.10 8.50 -3.50
C LEU A 50 -6.11 9.64 -3.36
N GLU A 51 -6.07 10.55 -4.33
CA GLU A 51 -5.19 11.72 -4.27
C GLU A 51 -5.49 12.59 -3.04
N GLU A 52 -6.76 12.81 -2.73
CA GLU A 52 -7.17 13.54 -1.53
C GLU A 52 -6.69 12.84 -0.26
N HIS A 53 -6.86 11.53 -0.17
CA HIS A 53 -6.40 10.75 0.99
C HIS A 53 -4.87 10.78 1.13
N ILE A 54 -4.13 10.72 0.03
CA ILE A 54 -2.67 10.84 0.04
C ILE A 54 -2.25 12.20 0.61
N ARG A 55 -2.86 13.28 0.16
CA ARG A 55 -2.58 14.63 0.66
C ARG A 55 -2.86 14.74 2.16
N LYS A 56 -3.97 14.17 2.61
CA LYS A 56 -4.30 14.14 4.04
C LYS A 56 -3.31 13.30 4.84
N MET A 57 -2.78 12.21 4.28
CA MET A 57 -1.71 11.44 4.92
C MET A 57 -0.45 12.26 5.12
N HIS A 58 -0.02 13.01 4.11
CA HIS A 58 1.15 13.90 4.23
C HIS A 58 0.99 14.95 5.32
N GLN A 59 -0.24 15.39 5.59
CA GLN A 59 -0.53 16.36 6.66
C GLN A 59 -0.69 15.69 8.03
N ALA A 60 -1.24 14.48 8.08
CA ALA A 60 -1.61 13.82 9.32
C ALA A 60 -0.47 13.07 10.00
N THR A 61 0.56 12.68 9.27
CA THR A 61 1.69 11.91 9.81
C THR A 61 2.98 12.21 9.05
N ASP A 62 4.09 12.20 9.80
CA ASP A 62 5.46 12.20 9.26
C ASP A 62 6.08 10.79 9.32
N LYS A 63 5.34 9.82 9.83
CA LYS A 63 5.78 8.42 9.95
C LYS A 63 5.57 7.66 8.65
N PRO A 64 6.27 6.52 8.45
CA PRO A 64 6.08 5.69 7.27
C PRO A 64 4.63 5.19 7.11
N TRP A 65 4.14 5.19 5.89
CA TRP A 65 2.84 4.68 5.50
C TRP A 65 2.87 4.25 4.04
N GLY A 66 1.89 3.51 3.61
CA GLY A 66 1.83 3.02 2.24
C GLY A 66 0.41 2.96 1.68
N ILE A 67 0.31 2.42 0.49
CA ILE A 67 -0.95 2.23 -0.23
C ILE A 67 -1.05 0.77 -0.68
N ASN A 68 -2.19 0.16 -0.48
CA ASN A 68 -2.50 -1.13 -1.08
C ASN A 68 -3.27 -0.92 -2.39
N VAL A 69 -2.74 -1.44 -3.48
CA VAL A 69 -3.28 -1.26 -4.83
C VAL A 69 -3.59 -2.61 -5.45
N PRO A 70 -4.88 -2.93 -5.71
CA PRO A 70 -5.22 -4.10 -6.51
C PRO A 70 -4.86 -3.84 -7.97
N LEU A 71 -4.00 -4.68 -8.54
CA LEU A 71 -3.47 -4.46 -9.90
C LEU A 71 -4.50 -4.68 -11.02
N LEU A 72 -5.66 -5.24 -10.69
CA LEU A 72 -6.78 -5.39 -11.64
C LEU A 72 -7.68 -4.16 -11.72
N TYR A 73 -7.34 -3.08 -11.01
CA TYR A 73 -8.10 -1.84 -11.04
C TYR A 73 -8.07 -1.22 -12.46
N PRO A 74 -9.25 -0.83 -13.02
CA PRO A 74 -9.33 -0.40 -14.43
C PRO A 74 -8.49 0.84 -14.76
N GLU A 75 -8.29 1.74 -13.82
CA GLU A 75 -7.57 3.00 -14.01
C GLU A 75 -6.16 2.97 -13.39
N MET A 76 -5.46 1.83 -13.50
CA MET A 76 -4.14 1.66 -12.93
C MET A 76 -3.12 2.72 -13.37
N ASP A 77 -3.17 3.13 -14.64
CA ASP A 77 -2.25 4.16 -15.14
C ASP A 77 -2.37 5.46 -14.36
N ARG A 78 -3.60 5.88 -14.05
CA ARG A 78 -3.86 7.08 -13.25
C ARG A 78 -3.42 6.91 -11.79
N ILE A 79 -3.68 5.74 -11.22
CA ILE A 79 -3.27 5.42 -9.84
C ILE A 79 -1.75 5.48 -9.72
N ILE A 80 -1.03 4.86 -10.63
CA ILE A 80 0.43 4.87 -10.64
C ILE A 80 0.97 6.29 -10.85
N GLU A 81 0.39 7.07 -11.74
CA GLU A 81 0.76 8.47 -11.93
C GLU A 81 0.61 9.28 -10.64
N ILE A 82 -0.49 9.13 -9.93
CA ILE A 82 -0.73 9.81 -8.65
C ILE A 82 0.31 9.38 -7.62
N ILE A 83 0.58 8.09 -7.50
CA ILE A 83 1.59 7.55 -6.58
C ILE A 83 2.96 8.18 -6.82
N LEU A 84 3.38 8.27 -8.07
CA LEU A 84 4.67 8.87 -8.45
C LEU A 84 4.69 10.37 -8.20
N ARG A 85 3.66 11.07 -8.59
CA ARG A 85 3.55 12.54 -8.44
C ARG A 85 3.52 12.96 -6.98
N GLU A 86 2.74 12.28 -6.16
CA GLU A 86 2.58 12.60 -4.73
C GLU A 86 3.67 12.00 -3.85
N LYS A 87 4.67 11.35 -4.43
CA LYS A 87 5.86 10.81 -3.75
C LYS A 87 5.53 9.82 -2.64
N VAL A 88 4.64 8.88 -2.91
CA VAL A 88 4.36 7.75 -2.03
C VAL A 88 5.60 6.84 -1.98
N LYS A 89 5.98 6.38 -0.79
CA LYS A 89 7.23 5.64 -0.58
C LYS A 89 7.07 4.12 -0.53
N ILE A 90 5.88 3.65 -0.21
CA ILE A 90 5.60 2.23 0.03
C ILE A 90 4.32 1.86 -0.67
N VAL A 91 4.35 0.81 -1.50
CA VAL A 91 3.19 0.31 -2.23
C VAL A 91 3.08 -1.19 -2.03
N PHE A 92 1.93 -1.63 -1.58
CA PHE A 92 1.54 -3.02 -1.54
C PHE A 92 0.67 -3.30 -2.75
N THR A 93 1.06 -4.25 -3.59
CA THR A 93 0.29 -4.64 -4.76
C THR A 93 -0.39 -5.99 -4.53
N SER A 94 -1.60 -6.14 -5.01
CA SER A 94 -2.39 -7.36 -4.88
C SER A 94 -3.19 -7.63 -6.16
N ALA A 95 -3.80 -8.80 -6.26
CA ALA A 95 -4.75 -9.14 -7.32
C ALA A 95 -4.22 -8.91 -8.74
N GLY A 96 -3.14 -9.57 -9.11
CA GLY A 96 -2.60 -9.46 -10.46
C GLY A 96 -1.11 -9.80 -10.53
N SER A 97 -0.50 -9.57 -11.67
CA SER A 97 0.92 -9.82 -11.86
C SER A 97 1.77 -8.61 -11.48
N PRO A 98 2.80 -8.77 -10.65
CA PRO A 98 3.68 -7.68 -10.28
C PRO A 98 4.63 -7.25 -11.41
N LYS A 99 4.72 -8.02 -12.48
CA LYS A 99 5.75 -7.84 -13.52
C LYS A 99 5.68 -6.51 -14.25
N LYS A 100 4.48 -5.96 -14.44
CA LYS A 100 4.28 -4.73 -15.20
C LYS A 100 4.69 -3.48 -14.43
N TRP A 101 4.27 -3.36 -13.19
CA TRP A 101 4.37 -2.12 -12.42
C TRP A 101 5.54 -2.07 -11.44
N THR A 102 5.94 -3.22 -10.91
CA THR A 102 7.02 -3.29 -9.91
C THR A 102 8.33 -2.67 -10.39
N PRO A 103 8.82 -2.94 -11.63
CA PRO A 103 10.06 -2.31 -12.08
C PRO A 103 9.98 -0.79 -12.12
N LEU A 104 8.85 -0.24 -12.58
CA LEU A 104 8.64 1.21 -12.62
C LEU A 104 8.64 1.83 -11.22
N LEU A 105 7.95 1.22 -10.29
CA LEU A 105 7.87 1.69 -8.90
C LEU A 105 9.24 1.62 -8.23
N GLN A 106 9.96 0.53 -8.39
CA GLN A 106 11.31 0.37 -7.83
C GLN A 106 12.31 1.36 -8.43
N LYS A 107 12.21 1.66 -9.72
CA LYS A 107 13.03 2.68 -10.37
C LYS A 107 12.85 4.06 -9.74
N ASN A 108 11.68 4.34 -9.20
CA ASN A 108 11.37 5.58 -8.50
C ASN A 108 11.59 5.49 -6.98
N GLU A 109 12.38 4.53 -6.53
CA GLU A 109 12.75 4.33 -5.12
C GLU A 109 11.57 4.02 -4.20
N ILE A 110 10.50 3.44 -4.74
CA ILE A 110 9.34 3.00 -3.99
C ILE A 110 9.56 1.55 -3.53
N LYS A 111 9.34 1.29 -2.25
CA LYS A 111 9.35 -0.07 -1.71
C LYS A 111 8.07 -0.77 -2.12
N VAL A 112 8.19 -1.90 -2.82
CA VAL A 112 7.06 -2.65 -3.31
C VAL A 112 6.97 -3.99 -2.61
N VAL A 113 5.81 -4.29 -2.05
CA VAL A 113 5.47 -5.60 -1.51
C VAL A 113 4.32 -6.16 -2.33
N HIS A 114 4.50 -7.34 -2.89
CA HIS A 114 3.44 -8.00 -3.61
C HIS A 114 2.75 -9.02 -2.72
N ASP A 115 1.46 -8.82 -2.53
CA ASP A 115 0.61 -9.71 -1.74
C ASP A 115 0.14 -10.87 -2.61
N TYR A 116 0.61 -12.05 -2.28
CA TYR A 116 0.23 -13.29 -2.94
C TYR A 116 -0.87 -13.99 -2.15
N GLU A 117 -1.95 -14.35 -2.81
CA GLU A 117 -2.99 -15.22 -2.22
C GLU A 117 -2.49 -16.65 -2.05
N ILE A 118 -1.48 -16.85 -1.23
CA ILE A 118 -0.89 -18.18 -0.96
C ILE A 118 -1.96 -19.12 -0.36
N GLY A 119 -2.90 -18.56 0.41
CA GLY A 119 -3.97 -19.34 1.01
C GLY A 119 -4.85 -20.08 0.01
N ARG A 120 -5.17 -19.48 -1.12
CA ARG A 120 -5.94 -20.12 -2.19
C ARG A 120 -5.16 -21.20 -2.91
N ALA A 121 -3.89 -20.97 -3.20
CA ALA A 121 -3.02 -21.96 -3.82
C ALA A 121 -2.82 -23.17 -2.91
N SER A 122 -2.53 -22.95 -1.63
CA SER A 122 -2.33 -24.04 -0.67
C SER A 122 -3.62 -24.82 -0.39
N CYS A 123 -4.79 -24.19 -0.42
CA CYS A 123 -6.06 -24.89 -0.31
C CYS A 123 -6.38 -25.74 -1.55
N ARG A 124 -5.97 -25.31 -2.74
CA ARG A 124 -6.13 -26.08 -3.97
C ARG A 124 -5.18 -27.28 -4.04
N GLU A 125 -3.97 -27.12 -3.54
CA GLU A 125 -2.98 -28.20 -3.51
C GLU A 125 -3.29 -29.28 -2.47
N ARG A 126 -4.12 -28.96 -1.47
CA ARG A 126 -4.53 -29.92 -0.44
C ARG A 126 -5.81 -30.69 -0.77
N VAL A 127 -6.46 -30.34 -1.84
CA VAL A 127 -7.66 -31.01 -2.33
C VAL A 127 -7.34 -31.79 -3.58
#